data_7d0ddc48968a7a4d74646fd205526144
#
_entry.id   7d0ddc48968a7a4d74646fd205526144
#
_cell.length_a   1.000
_cell.length_b   1.000
_cell.length_c   1.000
_cell.angle_alpha   90.00
_cell.angle_beta   90.00
_cell.angle_gamma   90.00
#
_symmetry.space_group_name_H-M   'P 1'
#
loop_
_entity.id
_entity.type
_entity.pdbx_description
1 polymer ?
#
loop_
_entity_poly.entity_id
_entity_poly.type
_entity_poly.pdbx_seq_one_letter_code
_entity_poly.pdbx_strand_id
1 'polypeptide(L)'
;MRKTILPIAFAAALAVSFTVSPVEKADSKKAITHTIVNNSSAAASTTVATAEATALSIYERLELDKLGLSVDAMKYAYKGYEQLREKGALANSDVLTVVDFSQSSRKKRMYIIDLKNDKVLFNTYVAHGKNSGLDYANQFSNTPESLQSSLGFYVTKGTYSGKHGLSLRLSGQEKGWNDNAEERAVVVHGANYIGDHRVSSAYMGRSFGCPAVPQEYAEKVINLLKDGTCLFIYHPSSRYEQESTLLNG
;
A
#
# COMPACT_ATOMS: atom_id res chain seq x y z
N MET A 1 33.62 40.35 -40.14
CA MET A 1 33.42 41.75 -39.79
C MET A 1 33.07 41.87 -38.33
N ARG A 2 33.84 42.62 -37.63
CA ARG A 2 33.80 42.92 -36.19
C ARG A 2 32.51 43.66 -35.81
N LYS A 3 31.97 43.41 -34.59
CA LYS A 3 31.73 44.49 -33.62
C LYS A 3 31.46 43.93 -32.24
N THR A 4 32.43 44.09 -31.38
CA THR A 4 32.41 44.08 -29.90
C THR A 4 31.67 45.29 -29.38
N ILE A 5 30.90 45.16 -28.29
CA ILE A 5 30.62 46.23 -27.33
C ILE A 5 30.59 45.63 -25.93
N LEU A 6 31.41 46.15 -25.05
CA LEU A 6 31.67 45.84 -23.65
C LEU A 6 31.02 46.94 -22.77
N PRO A 7 31.07 46.89 -21.42
CA PRO A 7 29.93 47.01 -20.50
C PRO A 7 29.88 48.36 -19.77
N ILE A 8 28.84 48.60 -19.00
CA ILE A 8 28.79 49.65 -17.99
C ILE A 8 28.35 49.08 -16.67
N ALA A 9 29.26 49.18 -15.71
CA ALA A 9 29.01 48.91 -14.30
C ALA A 9 28.41 50.14 -13.62
N PHE A 10 27.38 49.97 -12.80
CA PHE A 10 26.94 50.98 -11.85
C PHE A 10 26.99 50.39 -10.44
N ALA A 11 27.86 50.98 -9.65
CA ALA A 11 27.93 50.75 -8.21
C ALA A 11 27.06 51.80 -7.50
N ALA A 12 26.16 51.37 -6.66
CA ALA A 12 25.43 52.24 -5.74
C ALA A 12 25.72 51.78 -4.31
N ALA A 13 26.39 52.64 -3.57
CA ALA A 13 26.61 52.51 -2.15
C ALA A 13 25.38 53.00 -1.39
N LEU A 14 24.88 52.22 -0.43
CA LEU A 14 23.87 52.65 0.53
C LEU A 14 24.45 52.64 1.94
N ALA A 15 24.38 53.82 2.55
CA ALA A 15 24.83 54.13 3.89
C ALA A 15 23.86 53.51 4.94
N VAL A 16 24.44 52.91 5.96
CA VAL A 16 23.74 52.39 7.13
C VAL A 16 23.68 53.51 8.18
N SER A 17 22.51 53.97 8.55
CA SER A 17 22.31 54.89 9.69
C SER A 17 21.86 54.08 10.91
N PHE A 18 22.67 54.11 11.94
CA PHE A 18 22.31 53.59 13.28
C PHE A 18 21.52 54.65 14.04
N THR A 19 20.31 54.33 14.47
CA THR A 19 19.58 55.11 15.51
C THR A 19 19.50 54.28 16.78
N VAL A 20 20.08 54.80 17.83
CA VAL A 20 19.97 54.29 19.21
C VAL A 20 18.72 54.91 19.83
N SER A 21 17.84 54.11 20.41
CA SER A 21 16.74 54.58 21.23
C SER A 21 16.77 53.92 22.63
N PRO A 22 16.27 54.58 23.65
CA PRO A 22 16.64 54.33 25.06
C PRO A 22 15.82 53.19 25.68
N VAL A 23 16.45 52.64 26.71
CA VAL A 23 15.91 51.59 27.61
C VAL A 23 14.83 52.18 28.48
N GLU A 24 13.63 51.59 28.43
CA GLU A 24 12.57 51.84 29.42
C GLU A 24 12.35 50.57 30.25
N LYS A 25 12.39 50.72 31.56
CA LYS A 25 12.13 49.70 32.54
C LYS A 25 10.63 49.45 32.58
N ALA A 26 10.19 48.23 32.41
CA ALA A 26 8.81 47.86 32.71
C ALA A 26 8.73 46.54 33.50
N ASP A 27 7.84 46.56 34.40
CA ASP A 27 7.52 45.65 35.50
C ASP A 27 7.32 44.17 35.16
N SER A 28 7.73 43.38 36.13
CA SER A 28 7.43 41.96 36.28
C SER A 28 5.93 41.71 36.39
N LYS A 29 5.30 41.15 35.32
CA LYS A 29 4.08 40.36 35.39
C LYS A 29 4.35 38.96 34.90
N LYS A 30 4.27 38.04 35.83
CA LYS A 30 4.42 36.59 35.66
C LYS A 30 3.34 36.08 34.71
N ALA A 31 3.68 35.92 33.43
CA ALA A 31 2.84 35.22 32.45
C ALA A 31 3.03 33.71 32.65
N ILE A 32 1.97 33.04 33.03
CA ILE A 32 1.89 31.58 33.06
C ILE A 32 1.80 31.16 31.59
N THR A 33 2.92 30.74 31.01
CA THR A 33 2.94 30.10 29.71
C THR A 33 2.38 28.69 29.87
N HIS A 34 1.13 28.50 29.47
CA HIS A 34 0.61 27.15 29.23
C HIS A 34 1.38 26.56 28.04
N THR A 35 2.34 25.70 28.35
CA THR A 35 2.95 24.84 27.35
C THR A 35 1.89 23.89 26.87
N ILE A 36 1.35 24.12 25.68
CA ILE A 36 0.55 23.12 24.96
C ILE A 36 1.52 22.03 24.53
N VAL A 37 1.67 21.02 25.39
CA VAL A 37 2.37 19.78 25.03
C VAL A 37 1.54 19.11 23.93
N ASN A 38 2.14 18.96 22.74
CA ASN A 38 1.53 18.31 21.59
C ASN A 38 1.09 16.90 21.94
N ASN A 39 -0.20 16.70 22.18
CA ASN A 39 -0.82 15.39 22.42
C ASN A 39 -0.91 14.52 21.13
N SER A 40 -0.44 15.00 19.97
CA SER A 40 -0.58 14.28 18.71
C SER A 40 0.27 13.00 18.63
N SER A 41 1.46 12.97 19.22
CA SER A 41 2.34 11.79 19.17
C SER A 41 1.84 10.66 20.08
N ALA A 42 1.27 10.98 21.22
CA ALA A 42 0.71 9.99 22.14
C ALA A 42 -0.56 9.32 21.58
N ALA A 43 -1.43 10.11 20.92
CA ALA A 43 -2.64 9.59 20.28
C ALA A 43 -2.30 8.65 19.10
N ALA A 44 -1.36 9.04 18.23
CA ALA A 44 -0.91 8.21 17.12
C ALA A 44 -0.28 6.88 17.60
N SER A 45 0.55 6.92 18.63
CA SER A 45 1.14 5.71 19.23
C SER A 45 0.09 4.77 19.82
N THR A 46 -0.94 5.29 20.45
CA THR A 46 -2.05 4.50 21.01
C THR A 46 -2.89 3.85 19.91
N THR A 47 -3.18 4.57 18.83
CA THR A 47 -3.97 4.05 17.69
C THR A 47 -3.23 2.91 16.97
N VAL A 48 -1.93 3.05 16.75
CA VAL A 48 -1.09 2.00 16.13
C VAL A 48 -1.05 0.74 17.01
N ALA A 49 -0.83 0.87 18.31
CA ALA A 49 -0.83 -0.26 19.23
C ALA A 49 -2.19 -0.98 19.26
N THR A 50 -3.29 -0.23 19.16
CA THR A 50 -4.65 -0.78 19.11
C THR A 50 -4.91 -1.55 17.81
N ALA A 51 -4.49 -1.01 16.66
CA ALA A 51 -4.64 -1.67 15.36
C ALA A 51 -3.83 -2.98 15.30
N GLU A 52 -2.61 -2.97 15.83
CA GLU A 52 -1.77 -4.16 15.87
C GLU A 52 -2.36 -5.26 16.78
N ALA A 53 -2.85 -4.89 17.97
CA ALA A 53 -3.52 -5.82 18.88
C ALA A 53 -4.79 -6.43 18.25
N THR A 54 -5.57 -5.62 17.52
CA THR A 54 -6.76 -6.08 16.81
C THR A 54 -6.39 -7.05 15.68
N ALA A 55 -5.35 -6.72 14.89
CA ALA A 55 -4.84 -7.60 13.84
C ALA A 55 -4.41 -8.96 14.38
N LEU A 56 -3.68 -8.98 15.50
CA LEU A 56 -3.27 -10.22 16.16
C LEU A 56 -4.47 -11.03 16.66
N SER A 57 -5.46 -10.38 17.27
CA SER A 57 -6.68 -11.05 17.73
C SER A 57 -7.45 -11.70 16.57
N ILE A 58 -7.58 -11.01 15.41
CA ILE A 58 -8.20 -11.59 14.21
C ILE A 58 -7.36 -12.77 13.69
N TYR A 59 -6.04 -12.60 13.64
CA TYR A 59 -5.09 -13.62 13.17
C TYR A 59 -5.23 -14.92 13.95
N GLU A 60 -5.28 -14.83 15.28
CA GLU A 60 -5.43 -15.97 16.19
C GLU A 60 -6.81 -16.61 16.09
N ARG A 61 -7.89 -15.82 16.12
CA ARG A 61 -9.26 -16.34 16.06
C ARG A 61 -9.56 -17.07 14.74
N LEU A 62 -9.02 -16.56 13.64
CA LEU A 62 -9.20 -17.16 12.31
C LEU A 62 -8.17 -18.25 11.99
N GLU A 63 -7.26 -18.54 12.93
CA GLU A 63 -6.19 -19.53 12.75
C GLU A 63 -5.41 -19.33 11.44
N LEU A 64 -5.07 -18.07 11.12
CA LEU A 64 -4.45 -17.70 9.85
C LEU A 64 -3.03 -18.27 9.69
N ASP A 65 -2.37 -18.59 10.80
CA ASP A 65 -1.10 -19.35 10.84
C ASP A 65 -1.25 -20.73 10.22
N LYS A 66 -2.34 -21.45 10.52
CA LYS A 66 -2.63 -22.77 9.95
C LYS A 66 -2.87 -22.71 8.43
N LEU A 67 -3.34 -21.58 7.93
CA LEU A 67 -3.48 -21.31 6.50
C LEU A 67 -2.17 -20.81 5.88
N GLY A 68 -1.15 -20.49 6.70
CA GLY A 68 0.18 -20.08 6.28
C GLY A 68 0.35 -18.58 6.05
N LEU A 69 -0.61 -17.72 6.44
CA LEU A 69 -0.44 -16.27 6.36
C LEU A 69 0.66 -15.81 7.33
N SER A 70 1.55 -14.95 6.88
CA SER A 70 2.52 -14.29 7.74
C SER A 70 1.82 -13.35 8.73
N VAL A 71 2.23 -13.40 10.00
CA VAL A 71 1.69 -12.51 11.03
C VAL A 71 1.97 -11.04 10.71
N ASP A 72 3.15 -10.75 10.14
CA ASP A 72 3.50 -9.39 9.74
C ASP A 72 2.66 -8.91 8.55
N ALA A 73 2.37 -9.82 7.58
CA ALA A 73 1.44 -9.51 6.50
C ALA A 73 0.06 -9.11 7.02
N MET A 74 -0.46 -9.80 8.05
CA MET A 74 -1.75 -9.45 8.66
C MET A 74 -1.69 -8.14 9.43
N LYS A 75 -0.64 -7.91 10.23
CA LYS A 75 -0.45 -6.66 10.98
C LYS A 75 -0.41 -5.45 10.06
N TYR A 76 0.43 -5.50 9.01
CA TYR A 76 0.52 -4.41 8.04
C TYR A 76 -0.78 -4.24 7.24
N ALA A 77 -1.39 -5.34 6.79
CA ALA A 77 -2.66 -5.30 6.08
C ALA A 77 -3.75 -4.58 6.89
N TYR A 78 -3.91 -4.95 8.16
CA TYR A 78 -4.91 -4.36 9.02
C TYR A 78 -4.63 -2.89 9.33
N LYS A 79 -3.36 -2.54 9.57
CA LYS A 79 -2.95 -1.15 9.83
C LYS A 79 -3.30 -0.22 8.66
N GLY A 80 -2.93 -0.57 7.44
CA GLY A 80 -3.25 0.27 6.27
C GLY A 80 -4.73 0.22 5.88
N TYR A 81 -5.42 -0.91 6.12
CA TYR A 81 -6.87 -1.01 5.97
C TYR A 81 -7.60 -0.02 6.88
N GLU A 82 -7.22 0.09 8.17
CA GLU A 82 -7.81 1.08 9.09
C GLU A 82 -7.61 2.51 8.58
N GLN A 83 -6.42 2.83 8.07
CA GLN A 83 -6.14 4.14 7.47
C GLN A 83 -7.05 4.43 6.27
N LEU A 84 -7.27 3.46 5.39
CA LEU A 84 -8.17 3.60 4.24
C LEU A 84 -9.63 3.73 4.67
N ARG A 85 -10.05 2.97 5.69
CA ARG A 85 -11.38 3.02 6.27
C ARG A 85 -11.66 4.38 6.92
N GLU A 86 -10.76 4.88 7.72
CA GLU A 86 -10.86 6.19 8.39
C GLU A 86 -10.90 7.36 7.39
N LYS A 87 -10.16 7.26 6.30
CA LYS A 87 -10.19 8.23 5.18
C LYS A 87 -11.45 8.11 4.30
N GLY A 88 -12.34 7.16 4.57
CA GLY A 88 -13.54 6.91 3.77
C GLY A 88 -13.24 6.43 2.33
N ALA A 89 -12.06 5.84 2.11
CA ALA A 89 -11.65 5.37 0.79
C ALA A 89 -12.32 4.04 0.37
N LEU A 90 -12.83 3.28 1.35
CA LEU A 90 -13.46 1.99 1.12
C LEU A 90 -14.98 2.14 1.03
N ALA A 91 -15.57 1.73 -0.10
CA ALA A 91 -17.03 1.65 -0.23
C ALA A 91 -17.57 0.41 0.49
N ASN A 92 -16.77 -0.63 0.59
CA ASN A 92 -17.05 -1.84 1.38
C ASN A 92 -15.85 -2.15 2.28
N SER A 93 -16.00 -1.86 3.56
CA SER A 93 -15.00 -2.13 4.60
C SER A 93 -15.16 -3.49 5.29
N ASP A 94 -16.14 -4.30 4.90
CA ASP A 94 -16.38 -5.60 5.52
C ASP A 94 -15.32 -6.65 5.10
N VAL A 95 -14.61 -6.42 3.97
CA VAL A 95 -13.68 -7.39 3.38
C VAL A 95 -12.27 -6.82 3.27
N LEU A 96 -11.31 -7.56 3.81
CA LEU A 96 -9.87 -7.34 3.65
C LEU A 96 -9.26 -8.51 2.87
N THR A 97 -8.54 -8.21 1.79
CA THR A 97 -7.78 -9.22 1.04
C THR A 97 -6.29 -9.02 1.25
N VAL A 98 -5.58 -10.09 1.62
CA VAL A 98 -4.13 -10.10 1.78
C VAL A 98 -3.52 -11.04 0.75
N VAL A 99 -2.57 -10.53 -0.04
CA VAL A 99 -1.71 -11.30 -0.94
C VAL A 99 -0.32 -11.33 -0.33
N ASP A 100 0.10 -12.47 0.16
CA ASP A 100 1.39 -12.64 0.85
C ASP A 100 2.47 -13.17 -0.10
N PHE A 101 3.20 -12.27 -0.75
CA PHE A 101 4.28 -12.61 -1.66
C PHE A 101 5.59 -13.00 -0.97
N SER A 102 5.65 -13.03 0.35
CA SER A 102 6.75 -13.68 1.07
C SER A 102 6.75 -15.20 0.89
N GLN A 103 5.59 -15.75 0.49
CA GLN A 103 5.41 -17.18 0.29
C GLN A 103 5.73 -17.61 -1.14
N SER A 104 6.08 -18.90 -1.29
CA SER A 104 6.19 -19.57 -2.59
C SER A 104 4.91 -19.41 -3.42
N SER A 105 5.05 -19.22 -4.73
CA SER A 105 3.93 -19.15 -5.65
C SER A 105 3.06 -20.41 -5.66
N ARG A 106 3.61 -21.54 -5.23
CA ARG A 106 2.93 -22.85 -5.13
C ARG A 106 2.10 -23.01 -3.84
N LYS A 107 2.03 -21.97 -3.01
CA LYS A 107 1.17 -21.90 -1.81
C LYS A 107 -0.09 -21.08 -2.11
N LYS A 108 -1.16 -21.37 -1.39
CA LYS A 108 -2.37 -20.55 -1.39
C LYS A 108 -2.10 -19.29 -0.57
N ARG A 109 -1.62 -18.24 -1.21
CA ARG A 109 -1.09 -17.02 -0.60
C ARG A 109 -1.94 -15.77 -0.83
N MET A 110 -3.19 -15.94 -1.27
CA MET A 110 -4.24 -14.93 -1.28
C MET A 110 -5.31 -15.34 -0.27
N TYR A 111 -5.59 -14.45 0.67
CA TYR A 111 -6.55 -14.64 1.76
C TYR A 111 -7.61 -13.56 1.67
N ILE A 112 -8.88 -13.95 1.57
CA ILE A 112 -10.04 -13.06 1.55
C ILE A 112 -10.76 -13.22 2.88
N ILE A 113 -10.74 -12.17 3.69
CA ILE A 113 -11.17 -12.17 5.08
C ILE A 113 -12.40 -11.28 5.22
N ASP A 114 -13.48 -11.81 5.77
CA ASP A 114 -14.67 -11.08 6.20
C ASP A 114 -14.44 -10.61 7.63
N LEU A 115 -14.11 -9.33 7.77
CA LEU A 115 -13.82 -8.72 9.07
C LEU A 115 -15.09 -8.51 9.90
N LYS A 116 -16.27 -8.40 9.25
CA LYS A 116 -17.55 -8.21 9.92
C LYS A 116 -18.08 -9.48 10.56
N ASN A 117 -17.94 -10.61 9.86
CA ASN A 117 -18.47 -11.90 10.30
C ASN A 117 -17.36 -12.83 10.82
N ASP A 118 -16.15 -12.32 10.94
CA ASP A 118 -14.98 -12.97 11.54
C ASP A 118 -14.70 -14.36 10.91
N LYS A 119 -14.49 -14.40 9.59
CA LYS A 119 -14.24 -15.64 8.86
C LYS A 119 -13.38 -15.46 7.62
N VAL A 120 -12.64 -16.50 7.23
CA VAL A 120 -11.97 -16.59 5.94
C VAL A 120 -12.97 -16.99 4.87
N LEU A 121 -13.26 -16.08 3.93
CA LEU A 121 -14.18 -16.33 2.82
C LEU A 121 -13.59 -17.26 1.77
N PHE A 122 -12.28 -17.06 1.49
CA PHE A 122 -11.57 -17.86 0.51
C PHE A 122 -10.06 -17.76 0.69
N ASN A 123 -9.36 -18.87 0.42
CA ASN A 123 -7.90 -18.93 0.36
C ASN A 123 -7.48 -19.64 -0.93
N THR A 124 -6.65 -18.98 -1.75
CA THR A 124 -6.29 -19.48 -3.08
C THR A 124 -4.88 -19.09 -3.52
N TYR A 125 -4.44 -19.68 -4.63
CA TYR A 125 -3.22 -19.29 -5.31
C TYR A 125 -3.39 -17.92 -5.97
N VAL A 126 -2.27 -17.20 -6.08
CA VAL A 126 -2.20 -15.95 -6.84
C VAL A 126 -0.82 -15.82 -7.51
N ALA A 127 -0.83 -15.50 -8.81
CA ALA A 127 0.39 -15.27 -9.57
C ALA A 127 0.95 -13.88 -9.30
N HIS A 128 2.26 -13.75 -9.40
CA HIS A 128 2.97 -12.47 -9.52
C HIS A 128 3.47 -12.23 -10.93
N GLY A 129 4.01 -11.05 -11.20
CA GLY A 129 4.56 -10.65 -12.48
C GLY A 129 5.80 -11.46 -12.87
N LYS A 130 5.96 -11.76 -14.17
CA LYS A 130 7.05 -12.62 -14.66
C LYS A 130 8.45 -12.09 -14.33
N ASN A 131 8.60 -10.76 -14.25
CA ASN A 131 9.84 -10.10 -13.87
C ASN A 131 9.96 -9.84 -12.36
N SER A 132 8.97 -10.26 -11.56
CA SER A 132 9.07 -10.23 -10.09
C SER A 132 9.89 -11.40 -9.54
N GLY A 133 10.00 -12.50 -10.25
CA GLY A 133 10.75 -13.68 -9.81
C GLY A 133 10.24 -14.98 -10.44
N LEU A 134 10.71 -16.10 -9.94
CA LEU A 134 10.29 -17.44 -10.37
C LEU A 134 9.24 -18.01 -9.39
N ASP A 135 9.68 -18.76 -8.38
CA ASP A 135 8.79 -19.30 -7.34
C ASP A 135 8.42 -18.23 -6.31
N TYR A 136 9.38 -17.43 -5.90
CA TYR A 136 9.19 -16.29 -5.00
C TYR A 136 9.21 -14.98 -5.79
N ALA A 137 8.39 -14.03 -5.36
CA ALA A 137 8.44 -12.66 -5.86
C ALA A 137 9.43 -11.86 -5.02
N ASN A 138 10.52 -11.39 -5.64
CA ASN A 138 11.60 -10.66 -4.96
C ASN A 138 11.84 -9.26 -5.54
N GLN A 139 11.18 -8.93 -6.65
CA GLN A 139 11.32 -7.66 -7.34
C GLN A 139 9.96 -7.07 -7.65
N PHE A 140 9.82 -5.78 -7.38
CA PHE A 140 8.56 -5.06 -7.51
C PHE A 140 8.79 -3.71 -8.16
N SER A 141 7.80 -3.23 -8.92
CA SER A 141 7.92 -1.98 -9.65
C SER A 141 6.55 -1.35 -9.90
N ASN A 142 6.49 -0.04 -9.84
CA ASN A 142 5.36 0.77 -10.28
C ASN A 142 5.50 1.29 -11.72
N THR A 143 6.63 0.99 -12.39
CA THR A 143 6.92 1.47 -13.74
C THR A 143 6.08 0.72 -14.77
N PRO A 144 5.45 1.42 -15.74
CA PRO A 144 4.81 0.81 -16.89
C PRO A 144 5.73 -0.18 -17.61
N GLU A 145 5.18 -1.25 -18.14
CA GLU A 145 5.87 -2.31 -18.90
C GLU A 145 6.99 -3.06 -18.15
N SER A 146 7.17 -2.82 -16.84
CA SER A 146 8.14 -3.56 -16.02
C SER A 146 7.83 -5.05 -15.94
N LEU A 147 6.58 -5.45 -16.17
CA LEU A 147 6.06 -6.82 -16.03
C LEU A 147 6.28 -7.38 -14.60
N GLN A 148 6.44 -6.47 -13.64
CA GLN A 148 6.56 -6.75 -12.21
C GLN A 148 5.26 -6.42 -11.50
N SER A 149 4.98 -7.12 -10.42
CA SER A 149 3.94 -6.73 -9.46
C SER A 149 4.36 -5.48 -8.70
N SER A 150 3.40 -4.73 -8.18
CA SER A 150 3.63 -3.59 -7.28
C SER A 150 3.15 -3.95 -5.87
N LEU A 151 3.89 -3.51 -4.86
CA LEU A 151 3.50 -3.69 -3.45
C LEU A 151 2.47 -2.63 -3.04
N GLY A 152 1.81 -2.90 -1.92
CA GLY A 152 1.02 -1.91 -1.21
C GLY A 152 -0.49 -2.13 -1.32
N PHE A 153 -1.22 -1.07 -0.99
CA PHE A 153 -2.67 -1.09 -0.84
C PHE A 153 -3.38 -0.66 -2.11
N TYR A 154 -4.48 -1.35 -2.37
CA TYR A 154 -5.38 -1.09 -3.48
C TYR A 154 -6.81 -1.02 -2.97
N VAL A 155 -7.60 -0.16 -3.61
CA VAL A 155 -9.07 -0.19 -3.52
C VAL A 155 -9.59 -0.83 -4.80
N THR A 156 -10.44 -1.84 -4.66
CA THR A 156 -11.06 -2.52 -5.80
C THR A 156 -12.09 -1.60 -6.46
N LYS A 157 -12.20 -1.71 -7.77
CA LYS A 157 -13.12 -0.89 -8.59
C LYS A 157 -14.15 -1.76 -9.31
N GLY A 158 -14.73 -1.24 -10.36
CA GLY A 158 -15.68 -1.95 -11.20
C GLY A 158 -15.04 -3.11 -11.97
N THR A 159 -15.89 -4.07 -12.32
CA THR A 159 -15.53 -5.21 -13.17
C THR A 159 -15.70 -4.88 -14.65
N TYR A 160 -15.06 -5.65 -15.51
CA TYR A 160 -15.25 -5.64 -16.96
C TYR A 160 -14.97 -7.02 -17.55
N SER A 161 -15.48 -7.27 -18.76
CA SER A 161 -15.17 -8.47 -19.51
C SER A 161 -14.09 -8.17 -20.55
N GLY A 162 -12.92 -8.80 -20.43
CA GLY A 162 -11.77 -8.60 -21.32
C GLY A 162 -11.25 -9.92 -21.87
N LYS A 163 -10.01 -9.89 -22.41
CA LYS A 163 -9.37 -11.10 -23.00
C LYS A 163 -9.17 -12.25 -22.00
N HIS A 164 -9.19 -11.97 -20.70
CA HIS A 164 -9.08 -12.94 -19.62
C HIS A 164 -10.46 -13.28 -19.00
N GLY A 165 -11.56 -12.92 -19.65
CA GLY A 165 -12.90 -13.00 -19.11
C GLY A 165 -13.18 -11.90 -18.08
N LEU A 166 -13.98 -12.22 -17.05
CA LEU A 166 -14.30 -11.29 -15.98
C LEU A 166 -13.01 -10.84 -15.28
N SER A 167 -12.84 -9.54 -15.16
CA SER A 167 -11.66 -8.90 -14.58
C SER A 167 -12.07 -7.76 -13.67
N LEU A 168 -11.31 -7.52 -12.58
CA LEU A 168 -11.57 -6.51 -11.57
C LEU A 168 -10.48 -5.45 -11.58
N ARG A 169 -10.83 -4.19 -11.79
CA ARG A 169 -9.90 -3.06 -11.76
C ARG A 169 -9.42 -2.79 -10.34
N LEU A 170 -8.16 -2.39 -10.23
CA LEU A 170 -7.50 -2.02 -8.99
C LEU A 170 -7.01 -0.57 -9.07
N SER A 171 -7.30 0.22 -8.05
CA SER A 171 -6.76 1.57 -7.86
C SER A 171 -5.69 1.52 -6.79
N GLY A 172 -4.43 1.76 -7.16
CA GLY A 172 -3.32 1.84 -6.21
C GLY A 172 -3.43 3.10 -5.34
N GLN A 173 -3.16 2.96 -4.05
CA GLN A 173 -3.39 4.00 -3.05
C GLN A 173 -2.10 4.69 -2.58
N GLU A 174 -0.95 4.27 -3.10
CA GLU A 174 0.35 4.71 -2.60
C GLU A 174 1.23 5.24 -3.73
N LYS A 175 1.50 6.55 -3.66
CA LYS A 175 2.31 7.25 -4.66
C LYS A 175 3.73 6.67 -4.73
N GLY A 176 4.18 6.39 -5.95
CA GLY A 176 5.49 5.80 -6.21
C GLY A 176 5.54 4.28 -6.04
N TRP A 177 4.57 3.67 -5.35
CA TRP A 177 4.52 2.23 -5.10
C TRP A 177 3.54 1.49 -6.02
N ASN A 178 2.33 2.01 -6.22
CA ASN A 178 1.30 1.35 -7.02
C ASN A 178 0.29 2.33 -7.65
N ASP A 179 0.48 3.63 -7.54
CA ASP A 179 -0.43 4.64 -8.08
C ASP A 179 -0.57 4.58 -9.61
N ASN A 180 0.39 3.97 -10.33
CA ASN A 180 0.27 3.70 -11.76
C ASN A 180 -0.53 2.43 -12.10
N ALA A 181 -1.18 1.78 -11.12
CA ALA A 181 -1.86 0.51 -11.35
C ALA A 181 -2.94 0.58 -12.44
N GLU A 182 -3.72 1.65 -12.48
CA GLU A 182 -4.77 1.85 -13.50
C GLU A 182 -4.16 2.05 -14.89
N GLU A 183 -3.13 2.91 -15.03
CA GLU A 183 -2.39 3.15 -16.27
C GLU A 183 -1.74 1.86 -16.79
N ARG A 184 -1.18 1.07 -15.88
CA ARG A 184 -0.57 -0.23 -16.17
C ARG A 184 -1.57 -1.35 -16.43
N ALA A 185 -2.87 -1.06 -16.34
CA ALA A 185 -3.96 -2.05 -16.43
C ALA A 185 -3.77 -3.24 -15.48
N VAL A 186 -3.30 -2.99 -14.26
CA VAL A 186 -3.20 -4.02 -13.21
C VAL A 186 -4.59 -4.36 -12.70
N VAL A 187 -4.98 -5.62 -12.84
CA VAL A 187 -6.32 -6.12 -12.52
C VAL A 187 -6.25 -7.49 -11.85
N VAL A 188 -7.29 -7.86 -11.09
CA VAL A 188 -7.50 -9.27 -10.72
C VAL A 188 -8.20 -9.97 -11.88
N HIS A 189 -7.65 -11.09 -12.35
CA HIS A 189 -8.24 -11.89 -13.43
C HIS A 189 -7.95 -13.37 -13.28
N GLY A 190 -8.71 -14.21 -13.97
CA GLY A 190 -8.47 -15.64 -14.05
C GLY A 190 -7.34 -16.00 -15.02
N ALA A 191 -6.65 -17.11 -14.76
CA ALA A 191 -5.63 -17.64 -15.65
C ALA A 191 -5.48 -19.16 -15.54
N ASN A 192 -5.36 -19.83 -16.69
CA ASN A 192 -5.16 -21.28 -16.75
C ASN A 192 -3.73 -21.71 -16.40
N TYR A 193 -2.78 -20.78 -16.31
CA TYR A 193 -1.40 -21.07 -15.93
C TYR A 193 -1.16 -21.12 -14.42
N ILE A 194 -2.22 -21.05 -13.61
CA ILE A 194 -2.17 -21.13 -12.14
C ILE A 194 -3.30 -22.02 -11.62
N GLY A 195 -3.03 -22.81 -10.59
CA GLY A 195 -3.98 -23.74 -9.99
C GLY A 195 -3.32 -25.00 -9.46
N ASP A 196 -4.11 -25.91 -8.90
CA ASP A 196 -3.63 -27.15 -8.27
C ASP A 196 -2.77 -28.02 -9.21
N HIS A 197 -3.09 -28.01 -10.51
CA HIS A 197 -2.31 -28.74 -11.54
C HIS A 197 -0.86 -28.24 -11.70
N ARG A 198 -0.49 -27.11 -11.08
CA ARG A 198 0.85 -26.51 -11.16
C ARG A 198 1.67 -26.66 -9.88
N VAL A 199 1.10 -27.20 -8.78
CA VAL A 199 1.77 -27.28 -7.48
C VAL A 199 3.09 -28.04 -7.52
N SER A 200 3.19 -29.11 -8.33
CA SER A 200 4.43 -29.89 -8.52
C SER A 200 5.41 -29.28 -9.51
N SER A 201 5.08 -28.18 -10.18
CA SER A 201 6.01 -27.45 -11.07
C SER A 201 7.06 -26.70 -10.27
N ALA A 202 8.16 -26.29 -10.90
CA ALA A 202 9.21 -25.49 -10.24
C ALA A 202 8.67 -24.15 -9.69
N TYR A 203 7.62 -23.60 -10.31
CA TYR A 203 6.88 -22.40 -9.87
C TYR A 203 5.50 -22.39 -10.54
N MET A 204 4.54 -21.63 -9.97
CA MET A 204 3.27 -21.32 -10.63
C MET A 204 3.50 -20.46 -11.89
N GLY A 205 2.49 -20.37 -12.75
CA GLY A 205 2.49 -19.42 -13.85
C GLY A 205 2.61 -17.97 -13.36
N ARG A 206 3.04 -17.08 -14.24
CA ARG A 206 3.33 -15.68 -13.94
C ARG A 206 2.60 -14.76 -14.91
N SER A 207 2.08 -13.66 -14.38
CA SER A 207 1.37 -12.61 -15.12
C SER A 207 2.34 -11.55 -15.70
N PHE A 208 1.80 -10.46 -16.21
CA PHE A 208 2.56 -9.26 -16.57
C PHE A 208 2.51 -8.18 -15.47
N GLY A 209 2.24 -8.59 -14.21
CA GLY A 209 2.16 -7.74 -13.04
C GLY A 209 0.86 -7.91 -12.25
N CYS A 210 -0.21 -8.35 -12.91
CA CYS A 210 -1.52 -8.56 -12.32
C CYS A 210 -1.52 -9.66 -11.25
N PRO A 211 -2.29 -9.54 -10.16
CA PRO A 211 -2.63 -10.66 -9.28
C PRO A 211 -3.62 -11.58 -10.00
N ALA A 212 -3.11 -12.59 -10.73
CA ALA A 212 -3.95 -13.56 -11.43
C ALA A 212 -4.25 -14.75 -10.53
N VAL A 213 -5.49 -15.24 -10.57
CA VAL A 213 -5.99 -16.38 -9.78
C VAL A 213 -6.35 -17.55 -10.68
N PRO A 214 -6.54 -18.79 -10.14
CA PRO A 214 -6.99 -19.90 -10.96
C PRO A 214 -8.28 -19.55 -11.70
N GLN A 215 -8.35 -19.92 -12.99
CA GLN A 215 -9.47 -19.58 -13.88
C GLN A 215 -10.81 -20.07 -13.29
N GLU A 216 -10.82 -21.25 -12.72
CA GLU A 216 -12.01 -21.86 -12.10
C GLU A 216 -12.58 -21.07 -10.91
N TYR A 217 -11.74 -20.28 -10.23
CA TYR A 217 -12.12 -19.46 -9.06
C TYR A 217 -12.27 -17.99 -9.37
N ALA A 218 -11.95 -17.55 -10.59
CA ALA A 218 -11.88 -16.12 -10.94
C ALA A 218 -13.17 -15.36 -10.64
N GLU A 219 -14.32 -15.91 -11.10
CA GLU A 219 -15.61 -15.27 -10.88
C GLU A 219 -15.96 -15.18 -9.39
N LYS A 220 -15.73 -16.26 -8.63
CA LYS A 220 -15.95 -16.29 -7.19
C LYS A 220 -15.09 -15.24 -6.48
N VAL A 221 -13.79 -15.23 -6.77
CA VAL A 221 -12.83 -14.27 -6.17
C VAL A 221 -13.24 -12.85 -6.50
N ILE A 222 -13.48 -12.52 -7.77
CA ILE A 222 -13.85 -11.18 -8.20
C ILE A 222 -15.15 -10.72 -7.53
N ASN A 223 -16.15 -11.59 -7.41
CA ASN A 223 -17.41 -11.26 -6.74
C ASN A 223 -17.24 -11.02 -5.23
N LEU A 224 -16.25 -11.63 -4.58
CA LEU A 224 -15.93 -11.35 -3.17
C LEU A 224 -15.16 -10.03 -3.00
N LEU A 225 -14.35 -9.66 -3.99
CA LEU A 225 -13.47 -8.50 -3.90
C LEU A 225 -14.07 -7.20 -4.45
N LYS A 226 -15.02 -7.26 -5.39
CA LYS A 226 -15.56 -6.06 -6.05
C LYS A 226 -16.22 -5.09 -5.07
N ASP A 227 -16.56 -3.89 -5.57
CA ASP A 227 -17.36 -2.88 -4.86
C ASP A 227 -16.60 -2.14 -3.74
N GLY A 228 -15.32 -1.85 -3.95
CA GLY A 228 -14.56 -0.92 -3.12
C GLY A 228 -13.98 -1.52 -1.85
N THR A 229 -13.58 -2.81 -1.88
CA THR A 229 -12.87 -3.46 -0.78
C THR A 229 -11.38 -3.14 -0.78
N CYS A 230 -10.71 -3.40 0.35
CA CYS A 230 -9.26 -3.28 0.49
C CYS A 230 -8.56 -4.56 0.01
N LEU A 231 -7.53 -4.39 -0.82
CA LEU A 231 -6.58 -5.45 -1.19
C LEU A 231 -5.16 -4.98 -0.90
N PHE A 232 -4.41 -5.76 -0.15
CA PHE A 232 -3.01 -5.49 0.19
C PHE A 232 -2.08 -6.54 -0.40
N ILE A 233 -1.05 -6.10 -1.13
CA ILE A 233 0.02 -6.95 -1.65
C ILE A 233 1.25 -6.74 -0.77
N TYR A 234 1.57 -7.75 0.01
CA TYR A 234 2.65 -7.78 0.99
C TYR A 234 3.90 -8.49 0.46
N HIS A 235 5.05 -7.95 0.82
CA HIS A 235 6.36 -8.60 0.84
C HIS A 235 7.20 -7.92 1.93
N PRO A 236 8.05 -8.63 2.69
CA PRO A 236 8.91 -8.05 3.72
C PRO A 236 10.02 -7.21 3.06
N SER A 237 9.69 -5.98 2.72
CA SER A 237 10.57 -4.99 2.11
C SER A 237 10.75 -3.84 3.07
N SER A 238 11.93 -3.73 3.68
CA SER A 238 12.26 -2.65 4.63
C SER A 238 12.04 -1.26 4.02
N ARG A 239 12.31 -1.12 2.72
CA ARG A 239 12.06 0.13 2.01
C ARG A 239 10.59 0.46 1.95
N TYR A 240 9.72 -0.51 1.58
CA TYR A 240 8.27 -0.31 1.53
C TYR A 240 7.72 0.01 2.93
N GLU A 241 8.15 -0.74 3.94
CA GLU A 241 7.72 -0.56 5.33
C GLU A 241 8.05 0.83 5.87
N GLN A 242 9.20 1.40 5.47
CA GLN A 242 9.64 2.75 5.88
C GLN A 242 8.97 3.87 5.07
N GLU A 243 8.70 3.66 3.79
CA GLU A 243 8.21 4.70 2.89
C GLU A 243 6.69 4.71 2.71
N SER A 244 5.97 3.64 3.10
CA SER A 244 4.52 3.55 2.95
C SER A 244 3.79 4.58 3.81
N THR A 245 3.00 5.44 3.18
CA THR A 245 2.19 6.45 3.88
C THR A 245 1.00 5.85 4.61
N LEU A 246 0.58 4.64 4.25
CA LEU A 246 -0.51 3.92 4.92
C LEU A 246 -0.02 3.10 6.11
N LEU A 247 1.31 2.83 6.15
CA LEU A 247 1.92 2.18 7.30
C LEU A 247 2.49 3.17 8.32
N ASN A 248 2.77 4.42 7.94
CA ASN A 248 3.49 5.39 8.76
C ASN A 248 2.74 6.73 8.92
N GLY A 249 1.54 6.88 8.33
CA GLY A 249 0.70 8.07 8.41
C GLY A 249 -0.25 8.12 9.59
#